data_efad31bd4542535ae9a9d822b76fc77d
#
_entry.id   efad31bd4542535ae9a9d822b76fc77d
#
_cell.length_a   1.000
_cell.length_b   1.000
_cell.length_c   1.000
_cell.angle_alpha   90.00
_cell.angle_beta   90.00
_cell.angle_gamma   90.00
#
_symmetry.space_group_name_H-M   'P 1'
#
loop_
_entity.id
_entity.type
_entity.pdbx_description
1 polymer ?
#
loop_
_entity_poly.entity_id
_entity_poly.type
_entity_poly.pdbx_seq_one_letter_code
_entity_poly.pdbx_strand_id
1 'polypeptide(L)'
;MKRVALSIQYDGTNFSGWQRQKQANTVQGTLEEALKTLSFKGIKTFASGRTDAGVHASGQVVHFDTDFVIPEDKWSGALNGRLPKNIRIIESVGVSSSWHACYSAIYRHYRYVINNGNLPNIFLNNWSWHRYQKELNIVSMKNAMSTLKGKHDFFAFQKSGSNRSTSITTVKDAQIFKRGQLIFIDIKATGFLYGMVRSIVGQLVLVGENKISPDTFYQRWLNKKKEEVHESAPAKGLCFVNAVYKDNVFKKLNHHDLFPKFLISGYS
;
A
#
# COMPACT_ATOMS: atom_id res chain seq x y z
N MET A 1 15.18 -21.08 -17.18
CA MET A 1 14.72 -20.33 -15.98
C MET A 1 13.35 -19.74 -16.28
N LYS A 2 12.36 -19.97 -15.44
CA LYS A 2 10.98 -19.47 -15.59
C LYS A 2 10.79 -18.30 -14.64
N ARG A 3 10.00 -17.29 -15.03
CA ARG A 3 9.60 -16.18 -14.14
C ARG A 3 8.17 -16.39 -13.67
N VAL A 4 7.99 -16.40 -12.35
CA VAL A 4 6.70 -16.55 -11.69
C VAL A 4 6.33 -15.24 -11.00
N ALA A 5 5.13 -14.75 -11.27
CA ALA A 5 4.51 -13.63 -10.56
C ALA A 5 3.51 -14.14 -9.52
N LEU A 6 3.51 -13.52 -8.35
CA LEU A 6 2.59 -13.81 -7.25
C LEU A 6 1.78 -12.56 -6.93
N SER A 7 0.50 -12.73 -6.71
CA SER A 7 -0.33 -11.76 -5.99
C SER A 7 -0.42 -12.19 -4.53
N ILE A 8 -0.09 -11.26 -3.60
CA ILE A 8 0.10 -11.55 -2.19
C ILE A 8 -0.74 -10.61 -1.34
N GLN A 9 -1.42 -11.18 -0.36
CA GLN A 9 -2.11 -10.47 0.71
C GLN A 9 -1.37 -10.66 2.03
N TYR A 10 -1.26 -9.61 2.86
CA TYR A 10 -0.70 -9.74 4.19
C TYR A 10 -1.26 -8.71 5.19
N ASP A 11 -1.40 -9.16 6.43
CA ASP A 11 -1.55 -8.30 7.60
C ASP A 11 -0.16 -7.83 8.05
N GLY A 12 0.10 -6.54 7.91
CA GLY A 12 1.40 -5.94 8.21
C GLY A 12 1.68 -5.68 9.70
N THR A 13 0.69 -5.89 10.59
CA THR A 13 0.73 -5.47 12.00
C THR A 13 2.03 -5.92 12.70
N ASN A 14 2.46 -7.16 12.48
CA ASN A 14 3.61 -7.75 13.15
C ASN A 14 4.86 -7.81 12.26
N PHE A 15 4.88 -7.09 11.15
CA PHE A 15 6.04 -7.03 10.26
C PHE A 15 6.74 -5.68 10.31
N SER A 16 8.06 -5.72 10.26
CA SER A 16 8.94 -4.55 10.10
C SER A 16 8.96 -4.03 8.65
N GLY A 17 7.82 -4.16 7.97
CA GLY A 17 7.61 -3.79 6.58
C GLY A 17 7.92 -4.91 5.58
N TRP A 18 7.90 -4.54 4.31
CA TRP A 18 8.15 -5.46 3.21
C TRP A 18 9.62 -5.92 3.15
N GLN A 19 10.54 -4.95 3.06
CA GLN A 19 11.93 -5.19 2.68
C GLN A 19 12.69 -6.02 3.70
N ARG A 20 13.36 -7.09 3.25
CA ARG A 20 14.24 -7.94 4.07
C ARG A 20 15.30 -7.12 4.82
N GLN A 21 15.46 -7.38 6.10
CA GLN A 21 16.43 -6.80 7.02
C GLN A 21 17.10 -7.92 7.84
N LYS A 22 18.33 -7.69 8.30
CA LYS A 22 19.14 -8.75 8.95
C LYS A 22 18.52 -9.33 10.23
N GLN A 23 17.83 -8.52 11.04
CA GLN A 23 17.35 -8.92 12.38
C GLN A 23 15.87 -8.56 12.59
N ALA A 24 15.10 -8.45 11.53
CA ALA A 24 13.70 -8.06 11.63
C ALA A 24 12.79 -9.02 10.88
N ASN A 25 11.60 -9.27 11.46
CA ASN A 25 10.55 -10.03 10.81
C ASN A 25 9.95 -9.17 9.67
N THR A 26 10.13 -9.60 8.42
CA THR A 26 9.70 -8.87 7.23
C THR A 26 8.94 -9.79 6.28
N VAL A 27 7.99 -9.24 5.53
CA VAL A 27 7.17 -10.04 4.58
C VAL A 27 8.06 -10.70 3.52
N GLN A 28 9.04 -9.96 2.96
CA GLN A 28 9.98 -10.49 1.98
C GLN A 28 10.85 -11.62 2.55
N GLY A 29 11.36 -11.45 3.77
CA GLY A 29 12.17 -12.47 4.43
C GLY A 29 11.38 -13.76 4.65
N THR A 30 10.15 -13.66 5.16
CA THR A 30 9.25 -14.80 5.38
C THR A 30 8.90 -15.51 4.07
N LEU A 31 8.63 -14.76 2.99
CA LEU A 31 8.35 -15.33 1.68
C LEU A 31 9.57 -16.05 1.10
N GLU A 32 10.76 -15.45 1.20
CA GLU A 32 12.00 -16.04 0.69
C GLU A 32 12.41 -17.30 1.45
N GLU A 33 12.16 -17.37 2.76
CA GLU A 33 12.35 -18.61 3.55
C GLU A 33 11.36 -19.70 3.12
N ALA A 34 10.08 -19.38 2.89
CA ALA A 34 9.11 -20.32 2.35
C ALA A 34 9.51 -20.84 0.95
N LEU A 35 10.02 -19.97 0.08
CA LEU A 35 10.56 -20.37 -1.23
C LEU A 35 11.76 -21.31 -1.09
N LYS A 36 12.66 -21.03 -0.15
CA LYS A 36 13.85 -21.84 0.11
C LYS A 36 13.50 -23.27 0.56
N THR A 37 12.44 -23.46 1.34
CA THR A 37 11.98 -24.81 1.74
C THR A 37 11.47 -25.65 0.56
N LEU A 38 11.07 -25.02 -0.55
CA LEU A 38 10.60 -25.69 -1.75
C LEU A 38 11.73 -25.96 -2.75
N SER A 39 12.63 -25.00 -2.93
CA SER A 39 13.65 -25.03 -3.96
C SER A 39 15.03 -25.48 -3.46
N PHE A 40 15.21 -25.61 -2.14
CA PHE A 40 16.50 -25.89 -1.49
C PHE A 40 17.60 -24.86 -1.82
N LYS A 41 17.26 -23.79 -2.51
CA LYS A 41 18.15 -22.67 -2.90
C LYS A 41 17.53 -21.34 -2.49
N GLY A 42 18.37 -20.36 -2.19
CA GLY A 42 17.91 -19.00 -1.94
C GLY A 42 17.35 -18.37 -3.22
N ILE A 43 16.06 -18.04 -3.21
CA ILE A 43 15.39 -17.34 -4.32
C ILE A 43 15.16 -15.89 -3.89
N LYS A 44 15.63 -14.95 -4.70
CA LYS A 44 15.40 -13.52 -4.48
C LYS A 44 14.08 -13.08 -5.08
N THR A 45 13.32 -12.30 -4.33
CA THR A 45 12.03 -11.78 -4.76
C THR A 45 12.07 -10.27 -5.03
N PHE A 46 11.24 -9.81 -5.97
CA PHE A 46 11.13 -8.41 -6.37
C PHE A 46 9.67 -7.96 -6.33
N ALA A 47 9.35 -6.99 -5.48
CA ALA A 47 8.00 -6.49 -5.30
C ALA A 47 7.68 -5.28 -6.19
N SER A 48 6.39 -5.05 -6.43
CA SER A 48 5.88 -3.88 -7.16
C SER A 48 6.07 -2.56 -6.40
N GLY A 49 6.13 -2.63 -5.07
CA GLY A 49 6.38 -1.51 -4.17
C GLY A 49 6.77 -1.99 -2.77
N ARG A 50 7.51 -1.17 -2.03
CA ARG A 50 7.81 -1.43 -0.62
C ARG A 50 6.71 -0.86 0.24
N THR A 51 6.39 -1.53 1.35
CA THR A 51 5.51 -1.03 2.40
C THR A 51 6.29 -0.83 3.68
N ASP A 52 5.94 0.20 4.46
CA ASP A 52 6.55 0.49 5.76
C ASP A 52 6.15 -0.56 6.82
N ALA A 53 6.82 -0.57 7.97
CA ALA A 53 6.43 -1.37 9.13
C ALA A 53 4.96 -1.10 9.50
N GLY A 54 4.19 -2.16 9.75
CA GLY A 54 2.78 -2.09 10.11
C GLY A 54 1.80 -1.79 8.96
N VAL A 55 2.26 -1.60 7.73
CA VAL A 55 1.41 -1.36 6.55
C VAL A 55 0.95 -2.69 5.96
N HIS A 56 -0.35 -2.78 5.66
CA HIS A 56 -0.99 -3.97 5.08
C HIS A 56 -0.91 -3.99 3.56
N ALA A 57 -1.22 -5.14 2.98
CA ALA A 57 -1.49 -5.26 1.55
C ALA A 57 -2.63 -6.25 1.27
N SER A 58 -3.50 -5.90 0.34
CA SER A 58 -4.54 -6.80 -0.19
C SER A 58 -4.19 -7.36 -1.56
N GLY A 59 -3.23 -6.79 -2.27
CA GLY A 59 -2.83 -7.21 -3.61
C GLY A 59 -1.42 -6.76 -3.98
N GLN A 60 -0.43 -6.98 -3.09
CA GLN A 60 0.98 -6.79 -3.42
C GLN A 60 1.38 -7.75 -4.53
N VAL A 61 2.16 -7.29 -5.48
CA VAL A 61 2.65 -8.13 -6.58
C VAL A 61 4.16 -8.33 -6.45
N VAL A 62 4.58 -9.58 -6.61
CA VAL A 62 5.98 -10.00 -6.47
C VAL A 62 6.34 -10.92 -7.63
N HIS A 63 7.58 -10.90 -8.10
CA HIS A 63 8.08 -11.94 -8.99
C HIS A 63 9.40 -12.52 -8.47
N PHE A 64 9.70 -13.69 -8.96
CA PHE A 64 10.99 -14.38 -8.81
C PHE A 64 11.29 -15.26 -10.02
N ASP A 65 12.56 -15.58 -10.19
CA ASP A 65 13.03 -16.51 -11.22
C ASP A 65 13.37 -17.87 -10.59
N THR A 66 12.98 -18.94 -11.27
CA THR A 66 13.22 -20.31 -10.82
C THR A 66 13.46 -21.26 -11.99
N ASP A 67 14.25 -22.31 -11.75
CA ASP A 67 14.44 -23.48 -12.61
C ASP A 67 13.65 -24.70 -12.08
N PHE A 68 12.93 -24.54 -10.97
CA PHE A 68 12.23 -25.62 -10.30
C PHE A 68 11.00 -26.10 -11.08
N VAL A 69 10.65 -27.39 -10.93
CA VAL A 69 9.67 -28.09 -11.77
C VAL A 69 8.20 -27.77 -11.43
N ILE A 70 7.93 -27.02 -10.33
CA ILE A 70 6.56 -26.64 -9.99
C ILE A 70 5.91 -25.83 -11.13
N PRO A 71 4.73 -26.21 -11.64
CA PRO A 71 3.98 -25.40 -12.58
C PRO A 71 3.67 -24.01 -12.04
N GLU A 72 3.69 -22.99 -12.89
CA GLU A 72 3.63 -21.59 -12.47
C GLU A 72 2.34 -21.26 -11.71
N ASP A 73 1.21 -21.91 -12.04
CA ASP A 73 -0.08 -21.74 -11.37
C ASP A 73 -0.21 -22.50 -10.03
N LYS A 74 0.72 -23.40 -9.71
CA LYS A 74 0.71 -24.21 -8.49
C LYS A 74 1.53 -23.63 -7.33
N TRP A 75 2.33 -22.59 -7.58
CA TRP A 75 3.15 -21.96 -6.53
C TRP A 75 2.30 -21.37 -5.40
N SER A 76 1.09 -20.86 -5.69
CA SER A 76 0.19 -20.34 -4.67
C SER A 76 -0.18 -21.40 -3.63
N GLY A 77 -0.55 -22.60 -4.05
CA GLY A 77 -0.85 -23.71 -3.16
C GLY A 77 0.38 -24.19 -2.37
N ALA A 78 1.51 -24.38 -3.06
CA ALA A 78 2.74 -24.85 -2.46
C ALA A 78 3.29 -23.90 -1.36
N LEU A 79 3.23 -22.59 -1.60
CA LEU A 79 3.68 -21.56 -0.66
C LEU A 79 2.71 -21.38 0.51
N ASN A 80 1.40 -21.43 0.26
CA ASN A 80 0.40 -21.23 1.31
C ASN A 80 0.43 -22.29 2.41
N GLY A 81 0.95 -23.49 2.13
CA GLY A 81 1.19 -24.53 3.14
C GLY A 81 2.40 -24.26 4.06
N ARG A 82 3.23 -23.25 3.73
CA ARG A 82 4.49 -22.91 4.44
C ARG A 82 4.51 -21.52 5.04
N LEU A 83 3.62 -20.66 4.55
CA LEU A 83 3.51 -19.28 5.01
C LEU A 83 2.67 -19.20 6.30
N PRO A 84 2.97 -18.26 7.20
CA PRO A 84 2.16 -17.99 8.37
C PRO A 84 0.78 -17.45 7.95
N LYS A 85 -0.20 -17.54 8.86
CA LYS A 85 -1.61 -17.16 8.59
C LYS A 85 -1.81 -15.69 8.17
N ASN A 86 -0.89 -14.83 8.50
CA ASN A 86 -0.92 -13.40 8.17
C ASN A 86 -0.27 -13.06 6.82
N ILE A 87 0.17 -14.06 6.03
CA ILE A 87 0.57 -13.92 4.62
C ILE A 87 -0.18 -14.96 3.79
N ARG A 88 -0.75 -14.54 2.64
CA ARG A 88 -1.46 -15.44 1.73
C ARG A 88 -1.11 -15.11 0.27
N ILE A 89 -0.73 -16.13 -0.49
CA ILE A 89 -0.63 -16.02 -1.95
C ILE A 89 -2.03 -16.25 -2.52
N ILE A 90 -2.55 -15.28 -3.23
CA ILE A 90 -3.88 -15.32 -3.83
C ILE A 90 -3.83 -16.04 -5.18
N GLU A 91 -2.85 -15.69 -5.99
CA GLU A 91 -2.65 -16.28 -7.32
C GLU A 91 -1.17 -16.31 -7.67
N SER A 92 -0.79 -17.32 -8.45
CA SER A 92 0.55 -17.43 -9.06
C SER A 92 0.41 -17.70 -10.55
N VAL A 93 1.22 -17.03 -11.38
CA VAL A 93 1.16 -17.14 -12.84
C VAL A 93 2.57 -17.07 -13.44
N GLY A 94 2.77 -17.72 -14.60
CA GLY A 94 3.97 -17.52 -15.40
C GLY A 94 3.91 -16.19 -16.15
N VAL A 95 5.04 -15.50 -16.21
CA VAL A 95 5.18 -14.23 -16.95
C VAL A 95 6.46 -14.25 -17.80
N SER A 96 6.52 -13.37 -18.80
CA SER A 96 7.72 -13.20 -19.63
C SER A 96 8.95 -12.86 -18.77
N SER A 97 10.12 -13.31 -19.19
CA SER A 97 11.41 -12.97 -18.55
C SER A 97 11.71 -11.46 -18.57
N SER A 98 11.12 -10.71 -19.49
CA SER A 98 11.20 -9.24 -19.55
C SER A 98 10.25 -8.53 -18.59
N TRP A 99 9.23 -9.21 -18.07
CA TRP A 99 8.26 -8.63 -17.14
C TRP A 99 8.87 -8.44 -15.74
N HIS A 100 8.60 -7.31 -15.11
CA HIS A 100 9.13 -6.99 -13.78
C HIS A 100 8.05 -6.38 -12.89
N ALA A 101 7.80 -6.94 -11.70
CA ALA A 101 6.74 -6.50 -10.79
C ALA A 101 6.76 -4.98 -10.51
N CYS A 102 7.94 -4.36 -10.40
CA CYS A 102 8.06 -2.93 -10.17
C CYS A 102 8.00 -2.11 -11.47
N TYR A 103 8.81 -2.47 -12.47
CA TYR A 103 9.00 -1.61 -13.65
C TYR A 103 7.90 -1.75 -14.70
N SER A 104 7.24 -2.91 -14.78
CA SER A 104 6.10 -3.12 -15.68
C SER A 104 4.78 -2.57 -15.15
N ALA A 105 4.73 -2.12 -13.88
CA ALA A 105 3.52 -1.58 -13.29
C ALA A 105 3.22 -0.15 -13.79
N ILE A 106 2.00 0.07 -14.28
CA ILE A 106 1.51 1.37 -14.76
C ILE A 106 1.25 2.31 -13.60
N TYR A 107 0.57 1.82 -12.56
CA TYR A 107 0.35 2.55 -11.32
C TYR A 107 0.14 1.59 -10.14
N ARG A 108 0.20 2.14 -8.92
CA ARG A 108 -0.11 1.47 -7.65
C ARG A 108 -1.27 2.21 -7.01
N HIS A 109 -2.08 1.47 -6.28
CA HIS A 109 -3.22 1.99 -5.53
C HIS A 109 -3.01 1.73 -4.04
N TYR A 110 -3.10 2.78 -3.26
CA TYR A 110 -3.14 2.73 -1.80
C TYR A 110 -4.48 3.23 -1.29
N ARG A 111 -4.96 2.60 -0.23
CA ARG A 111 -6.13 3.04 0.55
C ARG A 111 -5.73 3.28 1.98
N TYR A 112 -6.15 4.40 2.53
CA TYR A 112 -6.05 4.68 3.95
C TYR A 112 -7.45 4.74 4.56
N VAL A 113 -7.62 4.15 5.77
CA VAL A 113 -8.91 4.12 6.49
C VAL A 113 -8.77 4.91 7.78
N ILE A 114 -9.69 5.86 7.98
CA ILE A 114 -9.86 6.59 9.24
C ILE A 114 -11.20 6.18 9.84
N ASN A 115 -11.21 5.78 11.11
CA ASN A 115 -12.42 5.64 11.91
C ASN A 115 -12.66 6.97 12.64
N ASN A 116 -13.68 7.71 12.23
CA ASN A 116 -14.06 9.01 12.84
C ASN A 116 -15.27 8.89 13.76
N GLY A 117 -15.55 7.67 14.26
CA GLY A 117 -16.58 7.44 15.27
C GLY A 117 -16.15 7.90 16.66
N ASN A 118 -17.13 8.24 17.50
CA ASN A 118 -16.90 8.71 18.86
C ASN A 118 -16.27 7.64 19.76
N LEU A 119 -16.59 6.36 19.52
CA LEU A 119 -16.08 5.23 20.28
C LEU A 119 -15.07 4.42 19.47
N PRO A 120 -14.01 3.90 20.11
CA PRO A 120 -13.09 2.97 19.46
C PRO A 120 -13.82 1.67 19.10
N ASN A 121 -13.45 1.10 17.95
CA ASN A 121 -13.93 -0.20 17.51
C ASN A 121 -12.74 -1.18 17.51
N ILE A 122 -12.81 -2.21 18.36
CA ILE A 122 -11.71 -3.19 18.52
C ILE A 122 -11.43 -3.97 17.24
N PHE A 123 -12.43 -4.24 16.39
CA PHE A 123 -12.28 -4.94 15.12
C PHE A 123 -11.59 -4.07 14.05
N LEU A 124 -11.60 -2.76 14.21
CA LEU A 124 -10.97 -1.80 13.31
C LEU A 124 -9.60 -1.32 13.82
N ASN A 125 -9.21 -1.70 15.03
CA ASN A 125 -8.03 -1.14 15.70
C ASN A 125 -6.74 -1.32 14.88
N ASN A 126 -6.55 -2.47 14.23
CA ASN A 126 -5.38 -2.76 13.43
C ASN A 126 -5.53 -2.34 11.95
N TRP A 127 -6.71 -1.85 11.52
CA TRP A 127 -7.04 -1.60 10.12
C TRP A 127 -7.45 -0.16 9.84
N SER A 128 -7.47 0.70 10.87
CA SER A 128 -7.86 2.09 10.75
C SER A 128 -7.13 2.99 11.75
N TRP A 129 -7.12 4.27 11.46
CA TRP A 129 -6.71 5.31 12.38
C TRP A 129 -7.94 5.89 13.08
N HIS A 130 -8.11 5.65 14.37
CA HIS A 130 -9.21 6.22 15.15
C HIS A 130 -8.95 7.71 15.44
N ARG A 131 -9.84 8.59 14.96
CA ARG A 131 -9.82 10.06 15.15
C ARG A 131 -11.19 10.53 15.64
N TYR A 132 -11.40 10.52 16.95
CA TYR A 132 -12.69 10.79 17.60
C TYR A 132 -12.86 12.23 18.09
N GLN A 133 -11.78 12.98 18.27
CA GLN A 133 -11.76 14.29 18.93
C GLN A 133 -12.61 15.34 18.21
N LYS A 134 -12.77 15.22 16.89
CA LYS A 134 -13.52 16.15 16.06
C LYS A 134 -14.05 15.45 14.81
N GLU A 135 -15.27 15.79 14.41
CA GLU A 135 -15.76 15.37 13.09
C GLU A 135 -14.92 16.03 11.99
N LEU A 136 -14.41 15.23 11.07
CA LEU A 136 -13.56 15.71 10.01
C LEU A 136 -14.38 16.35 8.89
N ASN A 137 -14.00 17.56 8.47
CA ASN A 137 -14.62 18.25 7.35
C ASN A 137 -14.19 17.63 6.02
N ILE A 138 -15.02 16.71 5.51
CA ILE A 138 -14.72 15.95 4.27
C ILE A 138 -14.67 16.86 3.04
N VAL A 139 -15.46 17.95 3.01
CA VAL A 139 -15.45 18.88 1.86
C VAL A 139 -14.12 19.59 1.77
N SER A 140 -13.60 20.12 2.87
CA SER A 140 -12.29 20.77 2.91
C SER A 140 -11.16 19.78 2.58
N MET A 141 -11.24 18.54 3.10
CA MET A 141 -10.27 17.48 2.76
C MET A 141 -10.28 17.14 1.26
N LYS A 142 -11.46 17.05 0.63
CA LYS A 142 -11.58 16.80 -0.82
C LYS A 142 -10.98 17.93 -1.63
N ASN A 143 -11.23 19.20 -1.24
CA ASN A 143 -10.67 20.36 -1.89
C ASN A 143 -9.12 20.34 -1.84
N ALA A 144 -8.54 20.10 -0.66
CA ALA A 144 -7.09 19.94 -0.52
C ALA A 144 -6.55 18.78 -1.39
N MET A 145 -7.20 17.63 -1.33
CA MET A 145 -6.76 16.43 -2.06
C MET A 145 -6.80 16.59 -3.58
N SER A 146 -7.74 17.36 -4.12
CA SER A 146 -7.87 17.59 -5.57
C SER A 146 -6.60 18.21 -6.18
N THR A 147 -5.84 18.97 -5.39
CA THR A 147 -4.59 19.63 -5.82
C THR A 147 -3.45 18.63 -6.11
N LEU A 148 -3.56 17.38 -5.60
CA LEU A 148 -2.52 16.37 -5.78
C LEU A 148 -2.53 15.71 -7.17
N LYS A 149 -3.64 15.81 -7.93
CA LYS A 149 -3.75 15.18 -9.26
C LYS A 149 -2.78 15.78 -10.24
N GLY A 150 -2.11 14.94 -11.02
CA GLY A 150 -1.14 15.36 -12.03
C GLY A 150 0.29 14.94 -11.72
N LYS A 151 1.23 15.45 -12.51
CA LYS A 151 2.67 15.24 -12.37
C LYS A 151 3.26 16.37 -11.55
N HIS A 152 3.75 16.08 -10.36
CA HIS A 152 4.28 17.07 -9.43
C HIS A 152 5.52 16.56 -8.71
N ASP A 153 6.26 17.47 -8.09
CA ASP A 153 7.33 17.18 -7.17
C ASP A 153 6.76 17.06 -5.75
N PHE A 154 6.70 15.83 -5.24
CA PHE A 154 6.16 15.50 -3.91
C PHE A 154 7.22 15.48 -2.81
N PHE A 155 8.32 16.20 -2.95
CA PHE A 155 9.42 16.24 -1.99
C PHE A 155 8.97 16.51 -0.56
N ALA A 156 8.02 17.43 -0.36
CA ALA A 156 7.48 17.75 0.98
C ALA A 156 6.91 16.53 1.72
N PHE A 157 6.38 15.55 1.00
CA PHE A 157 5.81 14.33 1.58
C PHE A 157 6.80 13.16 1.68
N GLN A 158 8.05 13.35 1.29
CA GLN A 158 9.07 12.31 1.32
C GLN A 158 9.73 12.25 2.70
N LYS A 159 9.67 11.09 3.37
CA LYS A 159 10.44 10.86 4.60
C LYS A 159 11.93 10.73 4.32
N SER A 160 12.74 11.04 5.32
CA SER A 160 14.19 10.85 5.30
C SER A 160 14.54 9.36 5.12
N GLY A 161 15.71 9.06 4.53
CA GLY A 161 16.14 7.68 4.25
C GLY A 161 15.64 7.10 2.92
N SER A 162 15.06 7.90 2.04
CA SER A 162 14.70 7.47 0.69
C SER A 162 15.93 7.47 -0.23
N ASN A 163 16.18 6.34 -0.90
CA ASN A 163 17.25 6.19 -1.92
C ASN A 163 16.76 6.51 -3.34
N ARG A 164 15.60 7.16 -3.48
CA ARG A 164 15.04 7.50 -4.78
C ARG A 164 15.70 8.77 -5.32
N SER A 165 16.14 8.73 -6.58
CA SER A 165 16.84 9.84 -7.26
C SER A 165 15.95 11.04 -7.60
N THR A 166 14.61 10.85 -7.61
CA THR A 166 13.65 11.92 -7.92
C THR A 166 12.42 11.82 -7.02
N SER A 167 11.90 12.98 -6.61
CA SER A 167 10.64 13.14 -5.88
C SER A 167 9.45 13.39 -6.81
N ILE A 168 9.69 13.48 -8.12
CA ILE A 168 8.63 13.67 -9.11
C ILE A 168 7.87 12.37 -9.35
N THR A 169 6.54 12.42 -9.25
CA THR A 169 5.64 11.33 -9.61
C THR A 169 4.32 11.85 -10.16
N THR A 170 3.51 10.95 -10.75
CA THR A 170 2.20 11.32 -11.29
C THR A 170 1.11 10.65 -10.47
N VAL A 171 0.30 11.45 -9.79
CA VAL A 171 -0.95 11.01 -9.16
C VAL A 171 -2.03 10.93 -10.25
N LYS A 172 -2.45 9.71 -10.56
CA LYS A 172 -3.47 9.41 -11.58
C LYS A 172 -4.87 9.71 -11.08
N ASP A 173 -5.11 9.38 -9.80
CA ASP A 173 -6.41 9.58 -9.17
C ASP A 173 -6.23 9.70 -7.65
N ALA A 174 -7.08 10.52 -7.03
CA ALA A 174 -7.08 10.76 -5.59
C ALA A 174 -8.52 11.06 -5.15
N GLN A 175 -9.06 10.26 -4.22
CA GLN A 175 -10.47 10.32 -3.82
C GLN A 175 -10.63 10.18 -2.31
N ILE A 176 -11.62 10.89 -1.75
CA ILE A 176 -12.08 10.71 -0.36
C ILE A 176 -13.58 10.42 -0.39
N PHE A 177 -13.99 9.39 0.33
CA PHE A 177 -15.40 9.10 0.55
C PHE A 177 -15.64 8.63 1.99
N LYS A 178 -16.85 8.89 2.50
CA LYS A 178 -17.28 8.52 3.85
C LYS A 178 -18.39 7.47 3.75
N ARG A 179 -18.31 6.43 4.58
CA ARG A 179 -19.37 5.44 4.78
C ARG A 179 -19.56 5.23 6.27
N GLY A 180 -20.70 5.68 6.81
CA GLY A 180 -20.92 5.72 8.24
C GLY A 180 -19.80 6.50 8.93
N GLN A 181 -19.15 5.88 9.89
CA GLN A 181 -18.02 6.48 10.64
C GLN A 181 -16.66 6.33 9.96
N LEU A 182 -16.58 5.56 8.86
CA LEU A 182 -15.34 5.31 8.16
C LEU A 182 -15.14 6.31 7.02
N ILE A 183 -13.92 6.85 6.97
CA ILE A 183 -13.45 7.71 5.89
C ILE A 183 -12.35 6.96 5.15
N PHE A 184 -12.50 6.86 3.84
CA PHE A 184 -11.56 6.19 2.94
C PHE A 184 -10.86 7.23 2.09
N ILE A 185 -9.54 7.09 1.99
CA ILE A 185 -8.67 7.95 1.19
C ILE A 185 -7.91 7.06 0.21
N ASP A 186 -8.25 7.15 -1.06
CA ASP A 186 -7.64 6.37 -2.14
C ASP A 186 -6.69 7.23 -2.95
N ILE A 187 -5.47 6.74 -3.18
CA ILE A 187 -4.48 7.39 -4.04
C ILE A 187 -3.91 6.38 -5.03
N LYS A 188 -3.99 6.72 -6.32
CA LYS A 188 -3.39 5.95 -7.42
C LYS A 188 -2.29 6.78 -8.06
N ALA A 189 -1.08 6.26 -8.13
CA ALA A 189 0.07 6.96 -8.69
C ALA A 189 1.04 6.03 -9.43
N THR A 190 1.82 6.58 -10.35
CA THR A 190 2.87 5.83 -11.08
C THR A 190 3.97 5.34 -10.16
N GLY A 191 4.18 6.02 -9.04
CA GLY A 191 5.10 5.64 -7.97
C GLY A 191 4.79 6.41 -6.71
N PHE A 192 5.32 5.94 -5.58
CA PHE A 192 5.19 6.61 -4.29
C PHE A 192 6.57 6.80 -3.67
N LEU A 193 6.76 7.92 -2.99
CA LEU A 193 7.94 8.18 -2.17
C LEU A 193 7.81 7.48 -0.82
N TYR A 194 8.92 7.30 -0.14
CA TYR A 194 8.92 6.72 1.20
C TYR A 194 8.06 7.55 2.15
N GLY A 195 7.06 6.92 2.77
CA GLY A 195 6.12 7.54 3.70
C GLY A 195 5.10 8.52 3.08
N MET A 196 5.11 8.73 1.74
CA MET A 196 4.31 9.76 1.05
C MET A 196 2.82 9.72 1.40
N VAL A 197 2.17 8.57 1.28
CA VAL A 197 0.72 8.46 1.54
C VAL A 197 0.39 8.83 2.98
N ARG A 198 1.18 8.35 3.95
CA ARG A 198 0.96 8.64 5.37
C ARG A 198 1.16 10.11 5.70
N SER A 199 2.14 10.77 5.08
CA SER A 199 2.36 12.21 5.22
C SER A 199 1.22 13.01 4.62
N ILE A 200 0.74 12.64 3.41
CA ILE A 200 -0.44 13.27 2.79
C ILE A 200 -1.66 13.14 3.70
N VAL A 201 -1.95 11.93 4.21
CA VAL A 201 -3.11 11.69 5.08
C VAL A 201 -3.00 12.47 6.39
N GLY A 202 -1.82 12.54 7.00
CA GLY A 202 -1.60 13.36 8.19
C GLY A 202 -1.98 14.83 7.96
N GLN A 203 -1.52 15.42 6.85
CA GLN A 203 -1.86 16.80 6.50
C GLN A 203 -3.35 16.97 6.14
N LEU A 204 -3.97 16.00 5.44
CA LEU A 204 -5.41 16.02 5.16
C LEU A 204 -6.26 15.97 6.45
N VAL A 205 -5.82 15.26 7.47
CA VAL A 205 -6.49 15.26 8.78
C VAL A 205 -6.42 16.64 9.44
N LEU A 206 -5.28 17.35 9.36
CA LEU A 206 -5.19 18.73 9.84
C LEU A 206 -6.18 19.66 9.12
N VAL A 207 -6.37 19.48 7.80
CA VAL A 207 -7.40 20.20 7.04
C VAL A 207 -8.79 19.84 7.53
N GLY A 208 -9.08 18.55 7.71
CA GLY A 208 -10.38 18.06 8.20
C GLY A 208 -10.73 18.56 9.61
N GLU A 209 -9.72 18.74 10.46
CA GLU A 209 -9.85 19.33 11.80
C GLU A 209 -9.94 20.87 11.78
N ASN A 210 -9.87 21.51 10.61
CA ASN A 210 -9.78 22.96 10.41
C ASN A 210 -8.57 23.60 11.13
N LYS A 211 -7.47 22.86 11.29
CA LYS A 211 -6.20 23.37 11.83
C LYS A 211 -5.38 24.10 10.79
N ILE A 212 -5.53 23.71 9.53
CA ILE A 212 -4.97 24.38 8.36
C ILE A 212 -6.04 24.48 7.25
N SER A 213 -5.94 25.48 6.38
CA SER A 213 -6.82 25.59 5.22
C SER A 213 -6.41 24.66 4.09
N PRO A 214 -7.30 24.35 3.12
CA PRO A 214 -6.92 23.66 1.89
C PRO A 214 -5.81 24.38 1.11
N ASP A 215 -5.80 25.70 1.12
CA ASP A 215 -4.74 26.50 0.49
C ASP A 215 -3.41 26.36 1.24
N THR A 216 -3.40 26.40 2.57
CA THR A 216 -2.19 26.14 3.37
C THR A 216 -1.61 24.77 3.04
N PHE A 217 -2.45 23.73 2.94
CA PHE A 217 -2.03 22.38 2.52
C PHE A 217 -1.35 22.45 1.14
N TYR A 218 -1.98 23.13 0.17
CA TYR A 218 -1.43 23.28 -1.18
C TYR A 218 -0.08 24.01 -1.18
N GLN A 219 0.03 25.13 -0.49
CA GLN A 219 1.26 25.92 -0.43
C GLN A 219 2.42 25.14 0.23
N ARG A 220 2.14 24.35 1.28
CA ARG A 220 3.16 23.53 1.94
C ARG A 220 3.85 22.57 0.98
N TRP A 221 3.12 21.82 0.20
CA TRP A 221 3.74 20.85 -0.68
C TRP A 221 4.25 21.47 -1.99
N LEU A 222 3.56 22.49 -2.52
CA LEU A 222 4.00 23.21 -3.72
C LEU A 222 5.38 23.87 -3.50
N ASN A 223 5.56 24.52 -2.37
CA ASN A 223 6.79 25.21 -1.99
C ASN A 223 7.82 24.29 -1.34
N LYS A 224 7.60 22.97 -1.38
CA LYS A 224 8.51 21.94 -0.84
C LYS A 224 8.86 22.10 0.64
N LYS A 225 7.96 22.68 1.45
CA LYS A 225 8.14 22.95 2.87
C LYS A 225 8.02 21.67 3.69
N LYS A 226 9.01 20.81 3.56
CA LYS A 226 9.06 19.50 4.25
C LYS A 226 9.03 19.66 5.79
N GLU A 227 9.61 20.71 6.29
CA GLU A 227 9.64 21.08 7.71
C GLU A 227 8.26 21.43 8.28
N GLU A 228 7.29 21.76 7.43
CA GLU A 228 5.91 21.99 7.84
C GLU A 228 5.03 20.73 7.74
N VAL A 229 5.55 19.64 7.19
CA VAL A 229 4.86 18.35 7.00
C VAL A 229 5.30 17.34 8.06
N HIS A 230 5.10 17.69 9.34
CA HIS A 230 5.54 16.84 10.46
C HIS A 230 4.62 15.65 10.73
N GLU A 231 3.30 15.82 10.58
CA GLU A 231 2.35 14.76 10.88
C GLU A 231 2.35 13.67 9.83
N SER A 232 2.52 12.44 10.29
CA SER A 232 2.40 11.24 9.46
C SER A 232 1.39 10.30 10.09
N ALA A 233 0.37 9.95 9.31
CA ALA A 233 -0.67 9.04 9.76
C ALA A 233 -0.10 7.67 10.17
N PRO A 234 -0.65 6.98 11.19
CA PRO A 234 -0.22 5.65 11.62
C PRO A 234 -0.22 4.63 10.48
N ALA A 235 0.72 3.70 10.50
CA ALA A 235 0.86 2.67 9.46
C ALA A 235 -0.38 1.79 9.35
N LYS A 236 -0.99 1.44 10.48
CA LYS A 236 -2.11 0.50 10.59
C LYS A 236 -3.38 0.87 9.80
N GLY A 237 -3.56 2.13 9.42
CA GLY A 237 -4.66 2.54 8.55
C GLY A 237 -4.35 2.38 7.07
N LEU A 238 -3.10 2.09 6.69
CA LEU A 238 -2.66 2.07 5.30
C LEU A 238 -2.64 0.65 4.74
N CYS A 239 -3.21 0.47 3.55
CA CYS A 239 -3.17 -0.76 2.79
C CYS A 239 -2.71 -0.50 1.34
N PHE A 240 -1.73 -1.27 0.88
CA PHE A 240 -1.41 -1.41 -0.53
C PHE A 240 -2.49 -2.26 -1.18
N VAL A 241 -3.37 -1.65 -1.99
CA VAL A 241 -4.52 -2.35 -2.57
C VAL A 241 -4.10 -3.23 -3.75
N ASN A 242 -3.42 -2.64 -4.74
CA ASN A 242 -2.93 -3.37 -5.90
C ASN A 242 -1.86 -2.59 -6.68
N ALA A 243 -1.20 -3.30 -7.60
CA ALA A 243 -0.46 -2.74 -8.72
C ALA A 243 -1.14 -3.14 -10.02
N VAL A 244 -1.26 -2.20 -10.96
CA VAL A 244 -1.93 -2.42 -12.25
C VAL A 244 -0.88 -2.48 -13.37
N TYR A 245 -1.05 -3.44 -14.26
CA TYR A 245 -0.17 -3.74 -15.40
C TYR A 245 -0.95 -3.58 -16.72
N LYS A 246 -0.21 -3.46 -17.84
CA LYS A 246 -0.82 -3.33 -19.17
C LYS A 246 -1.68 -4.56 -19.50
N ASP A 247 -1.14 -5.74 -19.22
CA ASP A 247 -1.84 -7.00 -19.39
C ASP A 247 -2.46 -7.40 -18.04
N ASN A 248 -3.68 -7.94 -18.07
CA ASN A 248 -4.31 -8.47 -16.87
C ASN A 248 -3.66 -9.82 -16.52
N VAL A 249 -2.49 -9.73 -15.87
CA VAL A 249 -1.65 -10.89 -15.54
C VAL A 249 -2.37 -11.86 -14.61
N PHE A 250 -3.13 -11.33 -13.63
CA PHE A 250 -3.87 -12.11 -12.66
C PHE A 250 -5.36 -12.17 -13.03
N LYS A 251 -5.86 -13.35 -13.40
CA LYS A 251 -7.24 -13.54 -13.89
C LYS A 251 -8.24 -13.82 -12.78
N LYS A 252 -7.79 -14.38 -11.65
CA LYS A 252 -8.65 -14.74 -10.51
C LYS A 252 -8.90 -13.58 -9.55
N LEU A 253 -8.16 -12.49 -9.72
CA LEU A 253 -8.22 -11.32 -8.85
C LEU A 253 -9.43 -10.46 -9.20
N ASN A 254 -10.53 -10.67 -8.50
CA ASN A 254 -11.52 -9.63 -8.38
C ASN A 254 -11.04 -8.66 -7.28
N HIS A 255 -10.43 -7.54 -7.67
CA HIS A 255 -9.83 -6.57 -6.73
C HIS A 255 -10.82 -6.04 -5.68
N HIS A 256 -12.13 -6.12 -5.95
CA HIS A 256 -13.18 -5.75 -5.00
C HIS A 256 -13.32 -6.75 -3.83
N ASP A 257 -12.90 -8.00 -4.00
CA ASP A 257 -13.00 -9.03 -2.96
C ASP A 257 -11.77 -9.13 -2.07
N LEU A 258 -10.67 -8.47 -2.42
CA LEU A 258 -9.40 -8.56 -1.68
C LEU A 258 -9.34 -7.67 -0.44
N PHE A 259 -10.11 -6.60 -0.42
CA PHE A 259 -10.20 -5.74 0.76
C PHE A 259 -11.31 -6.26 1.67
N PRO A 260 -11.13 -6.29 3.00
CA PRO A 260 -12.15 -6.80 3.91
C PRO A 260 -13.52 -6.14 3.64
N LYS A 261 -14.54 -6.95 3.30
CA LYS A 261 -15.86 -6.45 2.89
C LYS A 261 -16.50 -5.57 3.96
N PHE A 262 -16.26 -5.85 5.24
CA PHE A 262 -16.74 -5.01 6.34
C PHE A 262 -16.13 -3.59 6.37
N LEU A 263 -14.98 -3.40 5.69
CA LEU A 263 -14.40 -2.08 5.47
C LEU A 263 -14.92 -1.40 4.20
N ILE A 264 -15.65 -2.12 3.33
CA ILE A 264 -16.13 -1.62 2.03
C ILE A 264 -17.64 -1.50 1.99
N SER A 265 -18.35 -2.49 2.55
CA SER A 265 -19.80 -2.50 2.57
C SER A 265 -20.31 -1.54 3.64
N GLY A 266 -20.78 -0.38 3.21
CA GLY A 266 -21.74 0.36 4.02
C GLY A 266 -23.00 -0.50 4.15
N TYR A 267 -23.55 -0.58 5.34
CA TYR A 267 -24.91 -1.06 5.53
C TYR A 267 -25.80 -0.26 4.57
N SER A 268 -26.48 -0.97 3.68
CA SER A 268 -27.59 -0.45 2.86
C SER A 268 -28.69 0.05 3.75
#